data_6645be810c6b2cebb86396d1695d0c93
#
_entry.id   6645be810c6b2cebb86396d1695d0c93
#
_cell.length_a   1.000
_cell.length_b   1.000
_cell.length_c   1.000
_cell.angle_alpha   90.00
_cell.angle_beta   90.00
_cell.angle_gamma   90.00
#
_symmetry.space_group_name_H-M   'P 1'
#
loop_
_entity.id
_entity.type
_entity.pdbx_description
1 polymer ?
#
loop_
_entity_poly.entity_id
_entity_poly.type
_entity_poly.pdbx_seq_one_letter_code
_entity_poly.pdbx_strand_id
1 'polypeptide(L)'
;MKELISDGSRLKIALVGPGIMEIPPQKWGAVEMMIWDYTQIIKALGHRVEIINTPDKELIKFEVEHGRYDIVHLHYDVFSDIIKDLVPLCKRVIVSSHYPYINTPHMWGRDGYGEHFSRIRENNDFHIFASSQKDIDTYVEFGANPDNIWLSKLGVRPAPYQFNEYAQFDTTVCFSQVCDRKRQWFLEEVMERLPKSPFNRIDIIGRREPGRYTGKFYKGELDRDVLNLNITNYSNFVLLSEIENTTPLAVKEALICGLGVVVSEAVATELDTSLPFIDVIPEEMILNNKNRENIPEIRDIIHKNKKRSRQIRKEVRQYGIDTFGLENILAYDYIPKLQSLL
;
A
#
# COMPACT_ATOMS: atom_id res chain seq x y z
N MET A 1 16.23 11.64 -17.46
CA MET A 1 16.10 10.16 -17.24
C MET A 1 17.07 9.31 -18.06
N LYS A 2 17.70 9.79 -19.15
CA LYS A 2 18.68 9.00 -19.94
C LYS A 2 20.13 9.04 -19.42
N GLU A 3 20.47 9.86 -18.44
CA GLU A 3 21.85 10.01 -17.91
C GLU A 3 22.11 9.28 -16.58
N LEU A 4 21.14 8.55 -16.04
CA LEU A 4 21.27 7.81 -14.77
C LEU A 4 21.74 6.35 -14.92
N ILE A 5 22.02 5.90 -16.14
CA ILE A 5 22.67 4.60 -16.34
C ILE A 5 24.18 4.84 -16.25
N SER A 6 24.68 5.04 -15.01
CA SER A 6 26.07 4.74 -14.74
C SER A 6 26.29 3.25 -15.05
N ASP A 7 27.48 2.88 -15.52
CA ASP A 7 27.93 1.55 -15.97
C ASP A 7 27.79 0.42 -14.90
N GLY A 8 26.75 0.50 -14.07
CA GLY A 8 26.30 -0.50 -13.14
C GLY A 8 25.63 -1.64 -13.89
N SER A 9 26.09 -2.84 -13.69
CA SER A 9 25.65 -4.08 -14.29
C SER A 9 24.13 -4.16 -14.37
N ARG A 10 23.60 -4.42 -15.57
CA ARG A 10 22.17 -4.62 -15.83
C ARG A 10 21.68 -5.84 -15.06
N LEU A 11 20.82 -5.62 -14.05
CA LEU A 11 20.24 -6.68 -13.24
C LEU A 11 19.21 -7.50 -14.03
N LYS A 12 19.15 -8.81 -13.72
CA LYS A 12 18.03 -9.68 -14.07
C LYS A 12 17.25 -10.05 -12.80
N ILE A 13 16.01 -9.60 -12.71
CA ILE A 13 15.17 -9.67 -11.51
C ILE A 13 13.95 -10.52 -11.79
N ALA A 14 13.63 -11.48 -10.91
CA ALA A 14 12.33 -12.13 -10.84
C ALA A 14 11.51 -11.49 -9.73
N LEU A 15 10.30 -11.01 -10.04
CA LEU A 15 9.29 -10.63 -9.06
C LEU A 15 8.28 -11.76 -8.94
N VAL A 16 8.21 -12.39 -7.76
CA VAL A 16 7.33 -13.54 -7.52
C VAL A 16 6.06 -13.08 -6.84
N GLY A 17 4.94 -13.17 -7.56
CA GLY A 17 3.62 -12.77 -7.10
C GLY A 17 2.86 -13.93 -6.44
N PRO A 18 1.70 -13.63 -5.78
CA PRO A 18 0.93 -14.63 -5.04
C PRO A 18 0.35 -15.77 -5.88
N GLY A 19 0.17 -15.59 -7.18
CA GLY A 19 -0.48 -16.58 -8.05
C GLY A 19 -2.00 -16.72 -7.85
N ILE A 20 -2.62 -15.75 -7.15
CA ILE A 20 -4.04 -15.75 -6.81
C ILE A 20 -4.86 -15.05 -7.90
N MET A 21 -4.33 -13.98 -8.46
CA MET A 21 -4.93 -13.16 -9.50
C MET A 21 -3.95 -12.90 -10.62
N GLU A 22 -4.45 -12.48 -11.78
CA GLU A 22 -3.60 -12.02 -12.88
C GLU A 22 -2.82 -10.73 -12.53
N ILE A 23 -1.67 -10.53 -13.17
CA ILE A 23 -0.86 -9.31 -13.06
C ILE A 23 -0.73 -8.69 -14.47
N PRO A 24 -1.25 -7.47 -14.71
CA PRO A 24 -1.95 -6.60 -13.76
C PRO A 24 -3.38 -7.08 -13.45
N PRO A 25 -3.89 -6.80 -12.24
CA PRO A 25 -5.27 -7.13 -11.88
C PRO A 25 -6.24 -6.13 -12.54
N GLN A 26 -7.41 -6.61 -12.97
CA GLN A 26 -8.43 -5.74 -13.59
C GLN A 26 -9.12 -4.81 -12.58
N LYS A 27 -9.28 -5.27 -11.33
CA LYS A 27 -9.99 -4.55 -10.26
C LYS A 27 -9.13 -4.40 -9.02
N TRP A 28 -9.43 -5.20 -8.01
CA TRP A 28 -8.70 -5.24 -6.76
C TRP A 28 -7.47 -6.14 -6.90
N GLY A 29 -6.40 -5.83 -6.14
CA GLY A 29 -5.15 -6.58 -6.13
C GLY A 29 -3.97 -5.63 -5.89
N ALA A 30 -3.77 -5.22 -4.63
CA ALA A 30 -2.76 -4.22 -4.30
C ALA A 30 -1.33 -4.73 -4.55
N VAL A 31 -1.06 -5.98 -4.18
CA VAL A 31 0.26 -6.61 -4.38
C VAL A 31 0.52 -6.85 -5.86
N GLU A 32 -0.47 -7.36 -6.58
CA GLU A 32 -0.39 -7.63 -8.02
C GLU A 32 -0.18 -6.33 -8.82
N MET A 33 -0.88 -5.25 -8.46
CA MET A 33 -0.69 -3.95 -9.09
C MET A 33 0.70 -3.38 -8.80
N MET A 34 1.17 -3.52 -7.56
CA MET A 34 2.53 -3.09 -7.17
C MET A 34 3.59 -3.85 -7.98
N ILE A 35 3.49 -5.17 -8.12
CA ILE A 35 4.42 -5.97 -8.93
C ILE A 35 4.40 -5.52 -10.39
N TRP A 36 3.21 -5.22 -10.93
CA TRP A 36 3.10 -4.67 -12.27
C TRP A 36 3.80 -3.33 -12.42
N ASP A 37 3.55 -2.39 -11.52
CA ASP A 37 4.15 -1.06 -11.54
C ASP A 37 5.67 -1.12 -11.37
N TYR A 38 6.18 -1.96 -10.47
CA TYR A 38 7.61 -2.26 -10.34
C TYR A 38 8.18 -2.74 -11.66
N THR A 39 7.52 -3.70 -12.31
CA THR A 39 7.95 -4.24 -13.60
C THR A 39 8.08 -3.15 -14.67
N GLN A 40 7.11 -2.25 -14.79
CA GLN A 40 7.15 -1.18 -15.77
C GLN A 40 8.32 -0.22 -15.54
N ILE A 41 8.53 0.19 -14.28
CA ILE A 41 9.58 1.16 -13.94
C ILE A 41 10.97 0.53 -14.03
N ILE A 42 11.16 -0.69 -13.50
CA ILE A 42 12.45 -1.41 -13.55
C ILE A 42 12.87 -1.62 -15.01
N LYS A 43 11.94 -1.96 -15.91
CA LYS A 43 12.23 -2.04 -17.35
C LYS A 43 12.63 -0.69 -17.94
N ALA A 44 11.93 0.39 -17.55
CA ALA A 44 12.24 1.74 -17.99
C ALA A 44 13.62 2.23 -17.49
N LEU A 45 14.07 1.74 -16.34
CA LEU A 45 15.42 1.98 -15.79
C LEU A 45 16.49 1.12 -16.46
N GLY A 46 16.17 0.29 -17.46
CA GLY A 46 17.12 -0.47 -18.26
C GLY A 46 17.45 -1.87 -17.73
N HIS A 47 16.87 -2.32 -16.64
CA HIS A 47 17.04 -3.66 -16.09
C HIS A 47 16.14 -4.69 -16.78
N ARG A 48 16.45 -5.98 -16.61
CA ARG A 48 15.58 -7.08 -17.02
C ARG A 48 14.72 -7.50 -15.84
N VAL A 49 13.42 -7.58 -16.03
CA VAL A 49 12.50 -8.05 -15.00
C VAL A 49 11.46 -8.99 -15.60
N GLU A 50 11.24 -10.09 -14.92
CA GLU A 50 10.26 -11.12 -15.26
C GLU A 50 9.32 -11.31 -14.05
N ILE A 51 8.05 -11.62 -14.32
CA ILE A 51 7.06 -11.89 -13.30
C ILE A 51 6.82 -13.39 -13.25
N ILE A 52 7.02 -14.00 -12.09
CA ILE A 52 6.62 -15.38 -11.81
C ILE A 52 5.35 -15.31 -10.96
N ASN A 53 4.20 -15.62 -11.51
CA ASN A 53 2.91 -15.49 -10.85
C ASN A 53 2.14 -16.80 -10.85
N THR A 54 2.47 -17.69 -9.95
CA THR A 54 1.86 -19.01 -9.80
C THR A 54 1.81 -19.40 -8.32
N PRO A 55 0.78 -20.14 -7.86
CA PRO A 55 0.76 -20.73 -6.52
C PRO A 55 1.59 -22.02 -6.41
N ASP A 56 2.02 -22.59 -7.57
CA ASP A 56 2.80 -23.82 -7.63
C ASP A 56 4.27 -23.56 -7.27
N LYS A 57 4.68 -23.99 -6.08
CA LYS A 57 6.03 -23.81 -5.55
C LYS A 57 7.12 -24.53 -6.34
N GLU A 58 6.80 -25.70 -6.91
CA GLU A 58 7.75 -26.43 -7.74
C GLU A 58 7.98 -25.71 -9.06
N LEU A 59 6.93 -25.13 -9.63
CA LEU A 59 7.07 -24.30 -10.82
C LEU A 59 7.87 -23.02 -10.52
N ILE A 60 7.69 -22.39 -9.36
CA ILE A 60 8.52 -21.23 -8.95
C ILE A 60 9.99 -21.63 -8.91
N LYS A 61 10.34 -22.74 -8.26
CA LYS A 61 11.73 -23.24 -8.20
C LYS A 61 12.30 -23.52 -9.59
N PHE A 62 11.53 -24.19 -10.43
CA PHE A 62 11.92 -24.48 -11.80
C PHE A 62 12.20 -23.21 -12.61
N GLU A 63 11.31 -22.21 -12.56
CA GLU A 63 11.47 -20.94 -13.26
C GLU A 63 12.67 -20.16 -12.75
N VAL A 64 12.94 -20.17 -11.44
CA VAL A 64 14.10 -19.50 -10.84
C VAL A 64 15.40 -20.17 -11.29
N GLU A 65 15.49 -21.50 -11.28
CA GLU A 65 16.67 -22.25 -11.70
C GLU A 65 17.02 -21.99 -13.17
N HIS A 66 16.04 -22.04 -14.06
CA HIS A 66 16.25 -21.86 -15.49
C HIS A 66 16.41 -20.39 -15.88
N GLY A 67 15.80 -19.48 -15.10
CA GLY A 67 15.86 -18.06 -15.34
C GLY A 67 17.24 -17.43 -15.09
N ARG A 68 18.09 -17.99 -14.23
CA ARG A 68 19.41 -17.46 -13.85
C ARG A 68 19.33 -15.99 -13.44
N TYR A 69 18.50 -15.69 -12.44
CA TYR A 69 18.30 -14.35 -11.94
C TYR A 69 19.45 -13.87 -11.03
N ASP A 70 19.72 -12.58 -11.06
CA ASP A 70 20.57 -11.94 -10.06
C ASP A 70 19.79 -11.81 -8.74
N ILE A 71 18.54 -11.40 -8.85
CA ILE A 71 17.63 -11.17 -7.71
C ILE A 71 16.33 -11.95 -7.92
N VAL A 72 15.88 -12.63 -6.87
CA VAL A 72 14.53 -13.19 -6.75
C VAL A 72 13.83 -12.49 -5.60
N HIS A 73 12.77 -11.75 -5.86
CA HIS A 73 12.02 -11.02 -4.85
C HIS A 73 10.63 -11.62 -4.67
N LEU A 74 10.40 -12.26 -3.51
CA LEU A 74 9.13 -12.86 -3.12
C LEU A 74 8.23 -11.79 -2.50
N HIS A 75 7.03 -11.63 -3.03
CA HIS A 75 5.99 -10.72 -2.53
C HIS A 75 4.83 -11.44 -1.85
N TYR A 76 5.05 -12.68 -1.37
CA TYR A 76 4.01 -13.46 -0.71
C TYR A 76 4.58 -14.38 0.37
N ASP A 77 4.16 -14.16 1.62
CA ASP A 77 4.68 -14.86 2.82
C ASP A 77 4.47 -16.38 2.78
N VAL A 78 3.42 -16.85 2.09
CA VAL A 78 3.10 -18.29 1.96
C VAL A 78 4.23 -19.07 1.28
N PHE A 79 5.10 -18.39 0.54
CA PHE A 79 6.29 -19.00 -0.05
C PHE A 79 7.51 -19.04 0.90
N SER A 80 7.33 -18.73 2.18
CA SER A 80 8.40 -18.78 3.17
C SER A 80 9.07 -20.15 3.32
N ASP A 81 8.36 -21.21 3.04
CA ASP A 81 8.87 -22.60 3.12
C ASP A 81 9.83 -22.99 1.99
N ILE A 82 9.79 -22.28 0.85
CA ILE A 82 10.72 -22.53 -0.27
C ILE A 82 11.91 -21.58 -0.33
N ILE A 83 12.02 -20.60 0.57
CA ILE A 83 13.10 -19.60 0.54
C ILE A 83 14.47 -20.29 0.52
N LYS A 84 14.68 -21.28 1.37
CA LYS A 84 15.96 -22.00 1.47
C LYS A 84 16.29 -22.79 0.20
N ASP A 85 15.28 -23.26 -0.52
CA ASP A 85 15.46 -23.92 -1.82
C ASP A 85 15.86 -22.93 -2.92
N LEU A 86 15.39 -21.68 -2.84
CA LEU A 86 15.68 -20.63 -3.83
C LEU A 86 17.07 -20.00 -3.66
N VAL A 87 17.60 -19.94 -2.43
CA VAL A 87 18.91 -19.34 -2.13
C VAL A 87 20.04 -19.88 -3.03
N PRO A 88 20.21 -21.19 -3.27
CA PRO A 88 21.27 -21.68 -4.15
C PRO A 88 21.00 -21.48 -5.66
N LEU A 89 19.80 -21.09 -6.06
CA LEU A 89 19.37 -20.98 -7.47
C LEU A 89 19.58 -19.59 -8.08
N CYS A 90 19.83 -18.57 -7.27
CA CYS A 90 20.06 -17.20 -7.71
C CYS A 90 21.14 -16.51 -6.86
N LYS A 91 21.56 -15.29 -7.22
CA LYS A 91 22.59 -14.62 -6.42
C LYS A 91 22.04 -14.10 -5.10
N ARG A 92 20.81 -13.57 -5.08
CA ARG A 92 20.16 -13.08 -3.84
C ARG A 92 18.66 -13.32 -3.86
N VAL A 93 18.14 -13.74 -2.71
CA VAL A 93 16.70 -13.82 -2.43
C VAL A 93 16.30 -12.67 -1.52
N ILE A 94 15.17 -12.05 -1.84
CA ILE A 94 14.55 -10.99 -1.05
C ILE A 94 13.11 -11.39 -0.75
N VAL A 95 12.62 -11.06 0.43
CA VAL A 95 11.24 -11.30 0.85
C VAL A 95 10.63 -9.99 1.31
N SER A 96 9.46 -9.64 0.76
CA SER A 96 8.61 -8.57 1.29
C SER A 96 7.29 -9.17 1.77
N SER A 97 7.01 -9.00 3.04
CA SER A 97 5.69 -9.30 3.60
C SER A 97 4.73 -8.14 3.36
N HIS A 98 3.52 -8.46 2.91
CA HIS A 98 2.42 -7.50 2.79
C HIS A 98 1.29 -7.82 3.77
N TYR A 99 1.57 -8.63 4.79
CA TYR A 99 0.62 -9.00 5.83
C TYR A 99 0.36 -7.79 6.75
N PRO A 100 -0.90 -7.40 6.96
CA PRO A 100 -1.22 -6.14 7.65
C PRO A 100 -0.97 -6.18 9.17
N TYR A 101 -0.67 -7.35 9.73
CA TYR A 101 -0.50 -7.55 11.18
C TYR A 101 0.92 -7.97 11.57
N ILE A 102 1.95 -7.72 10.74
CA ILE A 102 3.35 -8.08 11.06
C ILE A 102 3.73 -7.57 12.46
N ASN A 103 3.48 -6.30 12.72
CA ASN A 103 3.79 -5.63 13.99
C ASN A 103 2.69 -5.78 15.07
N THR A 104 1.87 -6.83 14.97
CA THR A 104 0.77 -7.12 15.88
C THR A 104 0.77 -8.62 16.24
N PRO A 105 1.76 -9.11 17.01
CA PRO A 105 2.01 -10.54 17.19
C PRO A 105 0.83 -11.34 17.76
N HIS A 106 -0.02 -10.74 18.58
CA HIS A 106 -1.21 -11.38 19.12
C HIS A 106 -2.27 -11.74 18.04
N MET A 107 -2.17 -11.16 16.84
CA MET A 107 -3.05 -11.46 15.70
C MET A 107 -2.54 -12.63 14.82
N TRP A 108 -1.27 -13.02 14.95
CA TRP A 108 -0.67 -14.03 14.06
C TRP A 108 -1.34 -15.40 14.12
N GLY A 109 -1.82 -15.79 15.28
CA GLY A 109 -2.54 -17.07 15.45
C GLY A 109 -3.87 -17.14 14.69
N ARG A 110 -4.44 -15.99 14.33
CA ARG A 110 -5.72 -15.92 13.63
C ARG A 110 -5.66 -16.50 12.20
N ASP A 111 -4.57 -16.23 11.49
CA ASP A 111 -4.41 -16.57 10.07
C ASP A 111 -3.25 -17.54 9.84
N GLY A 112 -2.66 -18.10 10.89
CA GLY A 112 -1.48 -18.97 10.80
C GLY A 112 -0.18 -18.24 10.42
N TYR A 113 -0.16 -16.92 10.45
CA TYR A 113 1.00 -16.12 10.01
C TYR A 113 2.28 -16.37 10.82
N GLY A 114 2.16 -16.75 12.10
CA GLY A 114 3.31 -17.03 12.95
C GLY A 114 4.27 -18.08 12.38
N GLU A 115 3.79 -19.05 11.60
CA GLU A 115 4.62 -20.05 10.94
C GLU A 115 5.43 -19.43 9.80
N HIS A 116 4.83 -18.56 8.99
CA HIS A 116 5.53 -17.84 7.93
C HIS A 116 6.56 -16.88 8.51
N PHE A 117 6.17 -16.09 9.52
CA PHE A 117 7.06 -15.18 10.24
C PHE A 117 8.26 -15.91 10.83
N SER A 118 8.04 -17.09 11.43
CA SER A 118 9.11 -17.91 12.03
C SER A 118 10.18 -18.31 11.02
N ARG A 119 9.80 -18.57 9.75
CA ARG A 119 10.74 -18.88 8.68
C ARG A 119 11.41 -17.63 8.12
N ILE A 120 10.64 -16.54 7.94
CA ILE A 120 11.15 -15.28 7.36
C ILE A 120 12.18 -14.62 8.30
N ARG A 121 12.00 -14.69 9.63
CA ARG A 121 12.97 -14.14 10.59
C ARG A 121 14.33 -14.85 10.59
N GLU A 122 14.43 -16.07 10.03
CA GLU A 122 15.69 -16.81 9.90
C GLU A 122 16.51 -16.32 8.69
N ASN A 123 16.65 -15.02 8.52
CA ASN A 123 17.19 -14.33 7.34
C ASN A 123 18.72 -14.22 7.29
N ASN A 124 19.45 -15.28 7.60
CA ASN A 124 20.91 -15.27 7.51
C ASN A 124 21.42 -15.32 6.05
N ASP A 125 20.69 -16.01 5.17
CA ASP A 125 21.10 -16.28 3.78
C ASP A 125 20.25 -15.51 2.74
N PHE A 126 19.30 -14.69 3.18
CA PHE A 126 18.43 -13.89 2.33
C PHE A 126 18.09 -12.57 3.02
N HIS A 127 17.47 -11.65 2.28
CA HIS A 127 17.15 -10.32 2.79
C HIS A 127 15.65 -10.12 2.98
N ILE A 128 15.28 -9.32 3.99
CA ILE A 128 13.91 -8.86 4.23
C ILE A 128 13.82 -7.40 3.80
N PHE A 129 12.89 -7.08 2.91
CA PHE A 129 12.50 -5.71 2.61
C PHE A 129 11.20 -5.40 3.36
N ALA A 130 11.35 -4.72 4.49
CA ALA A 130 10.25 -4.33 5.36
C ALA A 130 9.62 -3.02 4.91
N SER A 131 8.30 -2.88 5.03
CA SER A 131 7.57 -1.70 4.56
C SER A 131 7.54 -0.54 5.55
N SER A 132 7.88 -0.79 6.82
CA SER A 132 7.94 0.22 7.86
C SER A 132 9.08 -0.05 8.86
N GLN A 133 9.50 1.00 9.59
CA GLN A 133 10.44 0.85 10.69
C GLN A 133 9.89 -0.08 11.78
N LYS A 134 8.61 0.01 12.06
CA LYS A 134 7.93 -0.84 13.05
C LYS A 134 7.96 -2.32 12.67
N ASP A 135 7.88 -2.65 11.37
CA ASP A 135 8.07 -4.01 10.90
C ASP A 135 9.52 -4.49 11.14
N ILE A 136 10.51 -3.63 10.86
CA ILE A 136 11.93 -3.91 11.13
C ILE A 136 12.12 -4.21 12.61
N ASP A 137 11.63 -3.32 13.48
CA ASP A 137 11.76 -3.46 14.94
C ASP A 137 11.15 -4.79 15.40
N THR A 138 9.99 -5.17 14.86
CA THR A 138 9.34 -6.45 15.16
C THR A 138 10.20 -7.63 14.71
N TYR A 139 10.72 -7.62 13.48
CA TYR A 139 11.61 -8.71 13.03
C TYR A 139 12.84 -8.86 13.93
N VAL A 140 13.48 -7.75 14.29
CA VAL A 140 14.68 -7.72 15.16
C VAL A 140 14.35 -8.19 16.58
N GLU A 141 13.23 -7.75 17.16
CA GLU A 141 12.76 -8.20 18.48
C GLU A 141 12.60 -9.72 18.55
N PHE A 142 12.14 -10.32 17.46
CA PHE A 142 11.96 -11.78 17.34
C PHE A 142 13.21 -12.52 16.84
N GLY A 143 14.38 -11.85 16.79
CA GLY A 143 15.68 -12.46 16.55
C GLY A 143 16.11 -12.58 15.10
N ALA A 144 15.52 -11.82 14.18
CA ALA A 144 16.01 -11.72 12.82
C ALA A 144 17.35 -10.97 12.77
N ASN A 145 18.19 -11.31 11.79
CA ASN A 145 19.48 -10.64 11.57
C ASN A 145 19.25 -9.21 11.00
N PRO A 146 19.53 -8.15 11.76
CA PRO A 146 19.28 -6.77 11.33
C PRO A 146 20.09 -6.36 10.10
N ASP A 147 21.28 -6.95 9.86
CA ASP A 147 22.13 -6.61 8.72
C ASP A 147 21.52 -7.00 7.39
N ASN A 148 20.55 -7.92 7.42
CA ASN A 148 19.80 -8.40 6.25
C ASN A 148 18.35 -7.89 6.21
N ILE A 149 18.02 -6.82 6.96
CA ILE A 149 16.70 -6.19 6.92
C ILE A 149 16.84 -4.76 6.43
N TRP A 150 16.03 -4.39 5.45
CA TRP A 150 16.08 -3.07 4.84
C TRP A 150 14.70 -2.46 4.78
N LEU A 151 14.61 -1.16 5.07
CA LEU A 151 13.39 -0.40 4.84
C LEU A 151 13.19 -0.23 3.33
N SER A 152 12.08 -0.71 2.81
CA SER A 152 11.66 -0.56 1.41
C SER A 152 10.31 0.15 1.36
N LYS A 153 10.34 1.45 1.08
CA LYS A 153 9.13 2.26 1.02
C LYS A 153 8.22 1.81 -0.12
N LEU A 154 6.94 1.70 0.16
CA LEU A 154 5.93 1.45 -0.85
C LEU A 154 5.51 2.77 -1.51
N GLY A 155 5.46 2.78 -2.82
CA GLY A 155 5.05 3.93 -3.61
C GLY A 155 3.92 3.63 -4.58
N VAL A 156 3.49 4.65 -5.29
CA VAL A 156 2.45 4.59 -6.33
C VAL A 156 3.01 5.22 -7.60
N ARG A 157 2.78 4.58 -8.74
CA ARG A 157 3.13 5.13 -10.04
C ARG A 157 2.13 6.22 -10.44
N PRO A 158 2.55 7.51 -10.58
CA PRO A 158 1.63 8.61 -10.87
C PRO A 158 0.98 8.56 -12.26
N ALA A 159 1.64 7.94 -13.24
CA ALA A 159 1.23 7.98 -14.64
C ALA A 159 -0.21 7.49 -14.93
N PRO A 160 -0.77 6.45 -14.27
CA PRO A 160 -2.15 6.03 -14.53
C PRO A 160 -3.22 6.99 -14.01
N TYR A 161 -2.86 7.91 -13.10
CA TYR A 161 -3.82 8.78 -12.42
C TYR A 161 -3.96 10.12 -13.12
N GLN A 162 -5.19 10.46 -13.48
CA GLN A 162 -5.49 11.81 -13.94
C GLN A 162 -5.40 12.82 -12.80
N PHE A 163 -5.16 14.07 -13.16
CA PHE A 163 -5.20 15.18 -12.23
C PHE A 163 -6.07 16.30 -12.78
N ASN A 164 -7.08 16.69 -11.99
CA ASN A 164 -7.91 17.85 -12.21
C ASN A 164 -7.60 18.89 -11.14
N GLU A 165 -7.29 20.10 -11.56
CA GLU A 165 -7.02 21.21 -10.65
C GLU A 165 -8.24 21.56 -9.78
N TYR A 166 -9.44 21.30 -10.30
CA TYR A 166 -10.71 21.57 -9.62
C TYR A 166 -11.46 20.25 -9.41
N ALA A 167 -11.86 19.97 -8.16
CA ALA A 167 -12.73 18.84 -7.86
C ALA A 167 -14.10 19.05 -8.51
N GLN A 168 -14.55 18.07 -9.27
CA GLN A 168 -15.88 18.13 -9.92
C GLN A 168 -17.00 17.81 -8.92
N PHE A 169 -16.72 16.96 -7.93
CA PHE A 169 -17.70 16.53 -6.94
C PHE A 169 -17.42 17.18 -5.59
N ASP A 170 -18.44 17.77 -4.98
CA ASP A 170 -18.38 18.17 -3.57
C ASP A 170 -18.66 16.97 -2.66
N THR A 171 -17.87 15.90 -2.85
CA THR A 171 -18.06 14.59 -2.23
C THR A 171 -16.72 14.11 -1.67
N THR A 172 -16.76 13.60 -0.44
CA THR A 172 -15.67 12.84 0.16
C THR A 172 -15.65 11.42 -0.44
N VAL A 173 -14.49 10.80 -0.55
CA VAL A 173 -14.37 9.42 -1.01
C VAL A 173 -13.59 8.57 -0.01
N CYS A 174 -13.97 7.30 0.12
CA CYS A 174 -13.19 6.22 0.71
C CYS A 174 -13.09 5.10 -0.32
N PHE A 175 -11.93 4.90 -0.90
CA PHE A 175 -11.69 3.76 -1.78
C PHE A 175 -10.65 2.84 -1.17
N SER A 176 -11.10 1.65 -0.79
CA SER A 176 -10.27 0.59 -0.19
C SER A 176 -11.06 -0.71 -0.14
N GLN A 177 -10.41 -1.83 0.19
CA GLN A 177 -11.15 -3.03 0.56
C GLN A 177 -12.16 -2.71 1.66
N VAL A 178 -13.41 -3.14 1.49
CA VAL A 178 -14.48 -2.92 2.47
C VAL A 178 -14.51 -4.10 3.44
N CYS A 179 -14.01 -3.87 4.65
CA CYS A 179 -13.89 -4.85 5.73
C CYS A 179 -13.95 -4.18 7.10
N ASP A 180 -14.15 -4.97 8.16
CA ASP A 180 -14.30 -4.46 9.54
C ASP A 180 -13.10 -3.60 9.96
N ARG A 181 -11.87 -4.05 9.67
CA ARG A 181 -10.62 -3.35 10.00
C ARG A 181 -10.56 -1.94 9.42
N LYS A 182 -11.14 -1.71 8.23
CA LYS A 182 -11.15 -0.39 7.56
C LYS A 182 -12.26 0.53 8.06
N ARG A 183 -13.16 0.05 8.94
CA ARG A 183 -14.19 0.84 9.65
C ARG A 183 -15.10 1.69 8.73
N GLN A 184 -15.40 1.24 7.51
CA GLN A 184 -16.33 1.97 6.64
C GLN A 184 -17.72 2.10 7.26
N TRP A 185 -18.15 1.14 8.07
CA TRP A 185 -19.39 1.19 8.86
C TRP A 185 -19.43 2.40 9.81
N PHE A 186 -18.31 2.72 10.46
CA PHE A 186 -18.20 3.89 11.34
C PHE A 186 -18.20 5.19 10.53
N LEU A 187 -17.46 5.22 9.43
CA LEU A 187 -17.43 6.37 8.52
C LEU A 187 -18.83 6.69 7.97
N GLU A 188 -19.63 5.68 7.65
CA GLU A 188 -21.02 5.87 7.25
C GLU A 188 -21.83 6.49 8.37
N GLU A 189 -21.71 6.00 9.61
CA GLU A 189 -22.39 6.56 10.77
C GLU A 189 -22.03 8.05 11.00
N VAL A 190 -20.74 8.38 10.87
CA VAL A 190 -20.27 9.78 10.93
C VAL A 190 -20.98 10.65 9.91
N MET A 191 -21.24 10.13 8.72
CA MET A 191 -21.84 10.89 7.62
C MET A 191 -23.37 10.88 7.63
N GLU A 192 -24.04 9.88 8.24
CA GLU A 192 -25.51 9.77 8.27
C GLU A 192 -26.19 10.73 9.23
N ARG A 193 -25.56 11.08 10.33
CA ARG A 193 -26.19 11.82 11.45
C ARG A 193 -26.38 13.31 11.20
N LEU A 194 -26.38 13.75 9.94
CA LEU A 194 -26.71 15.13 9.60
C LEU A 194 -28.13 15.29 9.08
N PRO A 195 -28.73 16.49 9.31
CA PRO A 195 -29.83 16.92 8.48
C PRO A 195 -29.39 16.83 7.00
N LYS A 196 -30.32 16.47 6.11
CA LYS A 196 -30.11 16.26 4.67
C LYS A 196 -29.41 17.46 4.03
N SER A 197 -28.11 17.58 4.20
CA SER A 197 -27.26 18.56 3.52
C SER A 197 -26.61 17.91 2.31
N PRO A 198 -26.74 18.46 1.12
CA PRO A 198 -26.05 17.96 -0.08
C PRO A 198 -24.52 18.00 0.06
N PHE A 199 -23.97 18.73 1.05
CA PHE A 199 -22.54 18.90 1.28
C PHE A 199 -21.88 17.76 2.06
N ASN A 200 -22.66 16.81 2.59
CA ASN A 200 -22.19 15.72 3.44
C ASN A 200 -22.27 14.37 2.74
N ARG A 201 -21.87 14.35 1.49
CA ARG A 201 -21.86 13.11 0.71
C ARG A 201 -20.51 12.42 0.80
N ILE A 202 -20.55 11.11 1.02
CA ILE A 202 -19.41 10.21 0.89
C ILE A 202 -19.74 9.11 -0.11
N ASP A 203 -18.76 8.73 -0.91
CA ASP A 203 -18.82 7.53 -1.74
C ASP A 203 -17.79 6.52 -1.19
N ILE A 204 -18.25 5.30 -0.91
CA ILE A 204 -17.42 4.17 -0.45
C ILE A 204 -17.29 3.21 -1.62
N ILE A 205 -16.04 3.00 -2.07
CA ILE A 205 -15.72 2.24 -3.28
C ILE A 205 -14.72 1.14 -2.91
N GLY A 206 -14.95 -0.08 -3.38
CA GLY A 206 -13.99 -1.17 -3.25
C GLY A 206 -14.61 -2.54 -3.15
N ARG A 207 -13.76 -3.57 -3.22
CA ARG A 207 -14.16 -4.95 -3.04
C ARG A 207 -14.63 -5.17 -1.60
N ARG A 208 -15.80 -5.76 -1.45
CA ARG A 208 -16.39 -6.08 -0.16
C ARG A 208 -16.14 -7.53 0.22
N GLU A 209 -15.77 -7.77 1.47
CA GLU A 209 -15.77 -9.12 2.04
C GLU A 209 -17.21 -9.66 2.11
N PRO A 210 -17.44 -10.95 1.80
CA PRO A 210 -18.77 -11.56 1.89
C PRO A 210 -19.40 -11.37 3.27
N GLY A 211 -20.70 -11.00 3.30
CA GLY A 211 -21.44 -10.82 4.54
C GLY A 211 -21.13 -9.55 5.33
N ARG A 212 -20.21 -8.72 4.86
CA ARG A 212 -19.83 -7.46 5.51
C ARG A 212 -20.64 -6.27 4.96
N TYR A 213 -20.42 -5.12 5.57
CA TYR A 213 -21.02 -3.82 5.36
C TYR A 213 -21.75 -3.60 4.00
N THR A 214 -23.04 -3.24 4.05
CA THR A 214 -23.92 -2.98 2.90
C THR A 214 -24.57 -1.60 2.99
N GLY A 215 -23.88 -0.60 3.52
CA GLY A 215 -24.43 0.73 3.74
C GLY A 215 -24.85 1.43 2.45
N LYS A 216 -25.66 2.46 2.61
CA LYS A 216 -26.24 3.25 1.50
C LYS A 216 -25.23 4.05 0.68
N PHE A 217 -24.04 4.30 1.23
CA PHE A 217 -22.97 5.05 0.58
C PHE A 217 -22.04 4.15 -0.23
N TYR A 218 -22.22 2.83 -0.16
CA TYR A 218 -21.43 1.87 -0.92
C TYR A 218 -21.79 1.91 -2.41
N LYS A 219 -20.76 2.13 -3.24
CA LYS A 219 -20.89 2.25 -4.72
C LYS A 219 -20.47 0.99 -5.47
N GLY A 220 -20.02 -0.02 -4.76
CA GLY A 220 -19.48 -1.22 -5.39
C GLY A 220 -17.98 -1.14 -5.65
N GLU A 221 -17.50 -2.16 -6.33
CA GLU A 221 -16.14 -2.23 -6.84
C GLU A 221 -16.10 -1.64 -8.25
N LEU A 222 -15.11 -0.82 -8.53
CA LEU A 222 -14.86 -0.27 -9.87
C LEU A 222 -13.68 -0.98 -10.52
N ASP A 223 -13.70 -1.02 -11.84
CA ASP A 223 -12.51 -1.40 -12.62
C ASP A 223 -11.39 -0.38 -12.36
N ARG A 224 -10.14 -0.87 -12.32
CA ARG A 224 -8.98 -0.06 -11.92
C ARG A 224 -8.83 1.20 -12.77
N ASP A 225 -8.97 1.09 -14.08
CA ASP A 225 -8.85 2.23 -14.99
C ASP A 225 -9.94 3.27 -14.74
N VAL A 226 -11.17 2.81 -14.48
CA VAL A 226 -12.30 3.71 -14.15
C VAL A 226 -12.03 4.42 -12.81
N LEU A 227 -11.50 3.72 -11.81
CA LEU A 227 -11.13 4.31 -10.53
C LEU A 227 -10.05 5.38 -10.72
N ASN A 228 -8.95 5.07 -11.41
CA ASN A 228 -7.81 5.96 -11.64
C ASN A 228 -8.21 7.26 -12.36
N LEU A 229 -9.16 7.18 -13.30
CA LEU A 229 -9.70 8.34 -14.01
C LEU A 229 -10.59 9.22 -13.12
N ASN A 230 -11.26 8.64 -12.13
CA ASN A 230 -12.31 9.33 -11.38
C ASN A 230 -11.88 9.81 -9.99
N ILE A 231 -10.83 9.26 -9.37
CA ILE A 231 -10.38 9.68 -8.01
C ILE A 231 -10.19 11.19 -7.93
N THR A 232 -9.54 11.79 -8.92
CA THR A 232 -9.24 13.21 -8.95
C THR A 232 -10.50 14.11 -8.96
N ASN A 233 -11.67 13.57 -9.27
CA ASN A 233 -12.92 14.35 -9.28
C ASN A 233 -13.50 14.60 -7.88
N TYR A 234 -13.07 13.83 -6.88
CA TYR A 234 -13.51 13.99 -5.49
C TYR A 234 -12.80 15.16 -4.78
N SER A 235 -13.37 15.58 -3.68
CA SER A 235 -12.86 16.74 -2.93
C SER A 235 -11.78 16.37 -1.93
N ASN A 236 -11.94 15.28 -1.22
CA ASN A 236 -10.96 14.72 -0.27
C ASN A 236 -11.19 13.22 -0.06
N PHE A 237 -10.25 12.58 0.62
CA PHE A 237 -10.24 11.15 0.93
C PHE A 237 -10.29 10.92 2.45
N VAL A 238 -10.97 9.86 2.89
CA VAL A 238 -11.04 9.46 4.31
C VAL A 238 -10.77 7.97 4.46
N LEU A 239 -9.90 7.59 5.42
CA LEU A 239 -9.67 6.21 5.80
C LEU A 239 -9.36 6.10 7.30
N LEU A 240 -10.26 5.47 8.07
CA LEU A 240 -10.17 5.32 9.52
C LEU A 240 -9.82 3.89 9.94
N SER A 241 -8.83 3.28 9.28
CA SER A 241 -8.42 1.90 9.55
C SER A 241 -7.91 1.73 10.97
N GLU A 242 -8.20 0.57 11.57
CA GLU A 242 -7.79 0.21 12.92
C GLU A 242 -6.31 -0.15 13.01
N ILE A 243 -5.83 -0.90 12.05
CA ILE A 243 -4.46 -1.42 12.01
C ILE A 243 -3.93 -1.33 10.58
N GLU A 244 -2.75 -0.79 10.43
CA GLU A 244 -1.94 -0.80 9.20
C GLU A 244 -0.47 -0.95 9.59
N ASN A 245 0.31 -1.62 8.78
CA ASN A 245 1.76 -1.70 8.99
C ASN A 245 2.53 -0.53 8.34
N THR A 246 1.92 0.10 7.34
CA THR A 246 2.43 1.30 6.66
C THR A 246 1.25 2.13 6.14
N THR A 247 1.49 3.36 5.72
CA THR A 247 0.44 4.17 5.05
C THR A 247 -0.08 3.44 3.81
N PRO A 248 -1.39 3.11 3.75
CA PRO A 248 -1.96 2.34 2.65
C PRO A 248 -1.79 3.00 1.29
N LEU A 249 -1.63 2.19 0.22
CA LEU A 249 -1.52 2.69 -1.15
C LEU A 249 -2.70 3.60 -1.54
N ALA A 250 -3.91 3.31 -1.07
CA ALA A 250 -5.08 4.16 -1.34
C ALA A 250 -4.91 5.61 -0.85
N VAL A 251 -4.25 5.83 0.29
CA VAL A 251 -3.92 7.18 0.79
C VAL A 251 -2.91 7.85 -0.14
N LYS A 252 -1.87 7.13 -0.54
CA LYS A 252 -0.82 7.60 -1.46
C LYS A 252 -1.42 7.95 -2.83
N GLU A 253 -2.32 7.10 -3.34
CA GLU A 253 -3.09 7.33 -4.57
C GLU A 253 -3.96 8.60 -4.47
N ALA A 254 -4.64 8.81 -3.34
CA ALA A 254 -5.45 10.00 -3.11
C ALA A 254 -4.59 11.29 -3.15
N LEU A 255 -3.44 11.28 -2.46
CA LEU A 255 -2.51 12.41 -2.46
C LEU A 255 -1.97 12.71 -3.87
N ILE A 256 -1.59 11.69 -4.65
CA ILE A 256 -1.15 11.82 -6.04
C ILE A 256 -2.26 12.40 -6.93
N CYS A 257 -3.52 12.10 -6.63
CA CYS A 257 -4.68 12.69 -7.33
C CYS A 257 -5.06 14.10 -6.83
N GLY A 258 -4.29 14.67 -5.88
CA GLY A 258 -4.52 16.01 -5.34
C GLY A 258 -5.65 16.08 -4.31
N LEU A 259 -5.98 14.96 -3.65
CA LEU A 259 -6.96 14.91 -2.58
C LEU A 259 -6.25 15.04 -1.23
N GLY A 260 -6.66 16.01 -0.40
CA GLY A 260 -6.29 15.99 1.01
C GLY A 260 -6.91 14.78 1.72
N VAL A 261 -6.29 14.38 2.82
CA VAL A 261 -6.64 13.13 3.50
C VAL A 261 -7.02 13.36 4.95
N VAL A 262 -8.01 12.60 5.41
CA VAL A 262 -8.35 12.46 6.83
C VAL A 262 -8.19 10.99 7.20
N VAL A 263 -7.32 10.70 8.14
CA VAL A 263 -6.89 9.33 8.44
C VAL A 263 -6.89 9.06 9.95
N SER A 264 -6.95 7.79 10.35
CA SER A 264 -6.67 7.38 11.73
C SER A 264 -5.15 7.38 12.01
N GLU A 265 -4.76 7.37 13.28
CA GLU A 265 -3.35 7.30 13.69
C GLU A 265 -2.62 6.10 13.08
N ALA A 266 -3.28 4.94 13.00
CA ALA A 266 -2.73 3.73 12.40
C ALA A 266 -2.38 3.88 10.91
N VAL A 267 -3.04 4.80 10.21
CA VAL A 267 -2.85 5.07 8.77
C VAL A 267 -1.77 6.12 8.52
N ALA A 268 -1.51 7.01 9.50
CA ALA A 268 -0.69 8.21 9.33
C ALA A 268 0.83 7.96 9.39
N THR A 269 1.29 6.73 9.46
CA THR A 269 2.66 6.34 9.83
C THR A 269 3.79 6.96 8.98
N GLU A 270 3.54 7.26 7.70
CA GLU A 270 4.52 7.86 6.79
C GLU A 270 4.15 9.29 6.36
N LEU A 271 3.08 9.86 6.92
CA LEU A 271 2.56 11.17 6.52
C LEU A 271 3.20 12.29 7.34
N ASP A 272 3.49 13.42 6.69
CA ASP A 272 3.82 14.66 7.38
C ASP A 272 2.51 15.33 7.87
N THR A 273 2.15 15.04 9.12
CA THR A 273 0.91 15.52 9.75
C THR A 273 0.91 17.01 10.05
N SER A 274 1.99 17.73 9.82
CA SER A 274 2.06 19.20 9.93
C SER A 274 1.43 19.92 8.74
N LEU A 275 1.20 19.19 7.64
CA LEU A 275 0.69 19.77 6.39
C LEU A 275 -0.83 20.02 6.45
N PRO A 276 -1.32 21.16 5.92
CA PRO A 276 -2.71 21.60 6.11
C PRO A 276 -3.76 20.73 5.39
N PHE A 277 -3.36 19.78 4.58
CA PHE A 277 -4.24 18.86 3.85
C PHE A 277 -4.22 17.43 4.42
N ILE A 278 -3.52 17.20 5.53
CA ILE A 278 -3.47 15.94 6.26
C ILE A 278 -4.03 16.16 7.65
N ASP A 279 -5.16 15.55 7.94
CA ASP A 279 -5.75 15.54 9.28
C ASP A 279 -5.75 14.12 9.85
N VAL A 280 -5.39 13.99 11.11
CA VAL A 280 -5.38 12.72 11.82
C VAL A 280 -6.50 12.72 12.86
N ILE A 281 -7.31 11.67 12.85
CA ILE A 281 -8.32 11.40 13.89
C ILE A 281 -7.67 10.51 14.95
N PRO A 282 -7.55 10.99 16.21
CA PRO A 282 -7.04 10.18 17.30
C PRO A 282 -7.88 8.93 17.52
N GLU A 283 -7.21 7.81 17.83
CA GLU A 283 -7.90 6.52 18.03
C GLU A 283 -8.91 6.58 19.17
N GLU A 284 -8.65 7.36 20.22
CA GLU A 284 -9.56 7.58 21.33
C GLU A 284 -10.90 8.22 20.92
N MET A 285 -10.90 9.07 19.89
CA MET A 285 -12.13 9.66 19.34
C MET A 285 -13.00 8.62 18.63
N ILE A 286 -12.38 7.57 18.10
CA ILE A 286 -13.08 6.49 17.41
C ILE A 286 -13.58 5.44 18.41
N LEU A 287 -12.72 5.01 19.35
CA LEU A 287 -13.00 3.94 20.31
C LEU A 287 -13.95 4.35 21.42
N ASN A 288 -13.81 5.57 21.96
CA ASN A 288 -14.66 6.06 23.05
C ASN A 288 -16.06 6.47 22.58
N ASN A 289 -16.43 6.07 21.38
CA ASN A 289 -17.68 6.45 20.75
C ASN A 289 -18.91 5.67 21.29
N LYS A 290 -18.86 5.14 22.52
CA LYS A 290 -20.02 4.48 23.15
C LYS A 290 -21.27 5.36 23.13
N ASN A 291 -21.10 6.67 23.27
CA ASN A 291 -22.18 7.66 23.25
C ASN A 291 -22.25 8.44 21.93
N ARG A 292 -21.33 8.17 20.96
CA ARG A 292 -21.31 8.86 19.67
C ARG A 292 -21.11 10.40 19.79
N GLU A 293 -20.51 10.85 20.86
CA GLU A 293 -20.30 12.27 21.17
C GLU A 293 -19.28 12.91 20.23
N ASN A 294 -18.28 12.16 19.77
CA ASN A 294 -17.20 12.66 18.89
C ASN A 294 -17.61 12.74 17.41
N ILE A 295 -18.74 12.17 17.02
CA ILE A 295 -19.19 12.17 15.61
C ILE A 295 -19.27 13.58 15.01
N PRO A 296 -19.86 14.58 15.68
CA PRO A 296 -19.91 15.94 15.15
C PRO A 296 -18.50 16.53 14.90
N GLU A 297 -17.56 16.29 15.80
CA GLU A 297 -16.20 16.79 15.69
C GLU A 297 -15.42 16.11 14.55
N ILE A 298 -15.47 14.77 14.46
CA ILE A 298 -14.86 14.00 13.35
C ILE A 298 -15.38 14.51 12.01
N ARG A 299 -16.69 14.73 11.91
CA ARG A 299 -17.31 15.26 10.71
C ARG A 299 -16.82 16.66 10.36
N ASP A 300 -16.68 17.54 11.37
CA ASP A 300 -16.19 18.89 11.19
C ASP A 300 -14.74 18.88 10.67
N ILE A 301 -13.89 18.00 11.18
CA ILE A 301 -12.52 17.76 10.67
C ILE A 301 -12.57 17.37 9.19
N ILE A 302 -13.39 16.37 8.83
CA ILE A 302 -13.53 15.93 7.43
C ILE A 302 -13.96 17.10 6.53
N HIS A 303 -14.91 17.90 6.99
CA HIS A 303 -15.44 19.04 6.24
C HIS A 303 -14.43 20.17 6.08
N LYS A 304 -13.67 20.49 7.14
CA LYS A 304 -12.58 21.48 7.11
C LYS A 304 -11.46 21.02 6.16
N ASN A 305 -11.05 19.76 6.24
CA ASN A 305 -10.08 19.19 5.32
C ASN A 305 -10.55 19.33 3.87
N LYS A 306 -11.79 18.94 3.58
CA LYS A 306 -12.39 19.05 2.25
C LYS A 306 -12.29 20.47 1.68
N LYS A 307 -12.62 21.49 2.48
CA LYS A 307 -12.56 22.89 2.05
C LYS A 307 -11.14 23.36 1.76
N ARG A 308 -10.19 23.05 2.66
CA ARG A 308 -8.77 23.43 2.46
C ARG A 308 -8.17 22.75 1.24
N SER A 309 -8.33 21.43 1.14
CA SER A 309 -7.72 20.62 0.09
C SER A 309 -8.14 21.05 -1.31
N ARG A 310 -9.40 21.45 -1.49
CA ARG A 310 -9.89 21.94 -2.78
C ARG A 310 -9.17 23.19 -3.31
N GLN A 311 -8.57 23.98 -2.43
CA GLN A 311 -7.87 25.22 -2.78
C GLN A 311 -6.39 24.99 -3.13
N ILE A 312 -5.80 23.88 -2.64
CA ILE A 312 -4.36 23.61 -2.71
C ILE A 312 -4.04 22.26 -3.35
N ARG A 313 -4.87 21.83 -4.32
CA ARG A 313 -4.75 20.50 -4.94
C ARG A 313 -3.41 20.25 -5.63
N LYS A 314 -2.79 21.28 -6.21
CA LYS A 314 -1.46 21.17 -6.84
C LYS A 314 -0.38 20.86 -5.81
N GLU A 315 -0.43 21.51 -4.66
CA GLU A 315 0.52 21.28 -3.56
C GLU A 315 0.33 19.87 -2.98
N VAL A 316 -0.93 19.44 -2.79
CA VAL A 316 -1.24 18.07 -2.36
C VAL A 316 -0.66 17.04 -3.34
N ARG A 317 -0.90 17.22 -4.65
CA ARG A 317 -0.35 16.34 -5.67
C ARG A 317 1.17 16.33 -5.68
N GLN A 318 1.78 17.53 -5.59
CA GLN A 318 3.25 17.63 -5.61
C GLN A 318 3.85 16.87 -4.42
N TYR A 319 3.32 17.07 -3.22
CA TYR A 319 3.70 16.29 -2.05
C TYR A 319 3.55 14.78 -2.28
N GLY A 320 2.40 14.35 -2.81
CA GLY A 320 2.15 12.94 -3.12
C GLY A 320 3.18 12.34 -4.09
N ILE A 321 3.56 13.07 -5.13
CA ILE A 321 4.56 12.64 -6.12
C ILE A 321 5.98 12.64 -5.50
N ASP A 322 6.35 13.69 -4.77
CA ASP A 322 7.70 13.81 -4.21
C ASP A 322 7.96 12.76 -3.12
N THR A 323 6.93 12.45 -2.32
CA THR A 323 7.05 11.54 -1.18
C THR A 323 6.80 10.09 -1.56
N PHE A 324 5.81 9.83 -2.42
CA PHE A 324 5.32 8.48 -2.71
C PHE A 324 5.40 8.08 -4.19
N GLY A 325 5.99 8.92 -5.04
CA GLY A 325 6.18 8.60 -6.45
C GLY A 325 7.12 7.41 -6.64
N LEU A 326 6.57 6.30 -7.16
CA LEU A 326 7.27 5.02 -7.25
C LEU A 326 8.51 5.08 -8.15
N GLU A 327 8.50 5.93 -9.18
CA GLU A 327 9.66 6.12 -10.06
C GLU A 327 10.90 6.59 -9.27
N ASN A 328 10.73 7.54 -8.36
CA ASN A 328 11.82 8.05 -7.51
C ASN A 328 12.26 6.99 -6.50
N ILE A 329 11.31 6.31 -5.86
CA ILE A 329 11.62 5.25 -4.88
C ILE A 329 12.42 4.14 -5.54
N LEU A 330 12.02 3.67 -6.73
CA LEU A 330 12.76 2.60 -7.41
C LEU A 330 14.11 3.06 -7.94
N ALA A 331 14.22 4.27 -8.50
CA ALA A 331 15.46 4.77 -9.08
C ALA A 331 16.52 5.10 -8.03
N TYR A 332 16.12 5.67 -6.89
CA TYR A 332 17.06 6.22 -5.91
C TYR A 332 17.21 5.40 -4.63
N ASP A 333 16.32 4.45 -4.37
CA ASP A 333 16.38 3.62 -3.18
C ASP A 333 16.43 2.12 -3.52
N TYR A 334 15.43 1.58 -4.19
CA TYR A 334 15.29 0.15 -4.43
C TYR A 334 16.40 -0.44 -5.32
N ILE A 335 16.60 0.10 -6.53
CA ILE A 335 17.61 -0.42 -7.47
C ILE A 335 19.03 -0.28 -6.90
N PRO A 336 19.44 0.87 -6.33
CA PRO A 336 20.75 0.96 -5.66
C PRO A 336 20.94 -0.06 -4.53
N LYS A 337 19.91 -0.35 -3.74
CA LYS A 337 19.97 -1.42 -2.72
C LYS A 337 20.20 -2.78 -3.36
N LEU A 338 19.44 -3.14 -4.41
CA LEU A 338 19.66 -4.41 -5.12
C LEU A 338 21.08 -4.55 -5.67
N GLN A 339 21.63 -3.46 -6.23
CA GLN A 339 23.00 -3.46 -6.76
C GLN A 339 24.05 -3.65 -5.65
N SER A 340 23.82 -3.08 -4.47
CA SER A 340 24.74 -3.22 -3.34
C SER A 340 24.77 -4.62 -2.71
N LEU A 341 23.77 -5.46 -3.02
CA LEU A 341 23.73 -6.86 -2.56
C LEU A 341 24.59 -7.80 -3.41
N LEU A 342 25.03 -7.39 -4.60
CA LEU A 342 25.76 -8.24 -5.56
C LEU A 342 27.25 -8.01 -5.53
#